data_e9b0f3ac7f32d648339b9f13e93725e2
#
_entry.id   e9b0f3ac7f32d648339b9f13e93725e2
#
_cell.length_a   1.000
_cell.length_b   1.000
_cell.length_c   1.000
_cell.angle_alpha   90.00
_cell.angle_beta   90.00
_cell.angle_gamma   90.00
#
_symmetry.space_group_name_H-M   'P 1'
#
loop_
_entity.id
_entity.type
_entity.pdbx_description
1 polymer ?
#
loop_
_entity_poly.entity_id
_entity_poly.type
_entity_poly.pdbx_seq_one_letter_code
_entity_poly.pdbx_strand_id
1 'polypeptide(L)'
;VIVPSASLVEHLSEVLTRHEPRAFLNIHFLTFHQLALRLRDDLSPVSETSQASPLQLVDDFFCEQLVRQVVRRKLPGLEPLTRLPPSPGTWKGLWATVRDLKDAVVAPATALKALTEGVFEEEDQVWLHSIFTLHAAVKEASRSLGVGSPDDLAASFGQDLSASSFFKGLQHLFYYGFYDLSQVQLSFFQSVTCVVPTTLYFPLQNRSAFFFARRFFERHLLPLADSHEDRSGEGDRTATSELVELSVINVIGVEEELATVCREILTLTEVNGYRFDEI
;
A
#
# COMPACT_ATOMS: atom_id res chain seq x y z
N VAL A 1 4.71 14.96 -8.18
CA VAL A 1 5.10 14.47 -6.85
C VAL A 1 4.16 13.36 -6.44
N ILE A 2 4.69 12.22 -6.05
CA ILE A 2 3.91 11.07 -5.58
C ILE A 2 4.07 10.96 -4.08
N VAL A 3 2.96 10.80 -3.39
CA VAL A 3 2.89 10.72 -1.92
C VAL A 3 1.95 9.60 -1.47
N PRO A 4 2.11 9.08 -0.25
CA PRO A 4 1.31 7.95 0.25
C PRO A 4 -0.15 8.31 0.55
N SER A 5 -0.48 9.57 0.83
CA SER A 5 -1.82 9.96 1.27
C SER A 5 -2.31 11.28 0.67
N ALA A 6 -3.62 11.45 0.58
CA ALA A 6 -4.24 12.69 0.12
C ALA A 6 -3.97 13.86 1.08
N SER A 7 -3.93 13.62 2.39
CA SER A 7 -3.60 14.65 3.38
C SER A 7 -2.19 15.21 3.20
N LEU A 8 -1.23 14.39 2.77
CA LEU A 8 0.11 14.85 2.46
C LEU A 8 0.15 15.67 1.16
N VAL A 9 -0.72 15.36 0.18
CA VAL A 9 -0.92 16.22 -1.01
C VAL A 9 -1.34 17.62 -0.61
N GLU A 10 -2.34 17.72 0.26
CA GLU A 10 -2.87 19.00 0.75
C GLU A 10 -1.81 19.78 1.50
N HIS A 11 -1.12 19.12 2.43
CA HIS A 11 -0.04 19.73 3.21
C HIS A 11 1.10 20.28 2.34
N LEU A 12 1.61 19.49 1.39
CA LEU A 12 2.67 19.93 0.49
C LEU A 12 2.23 21.09 -0.41
N SER A 13 0.98 21.06 -0.88
CA SER A 13 0.41 22.14 -1.68
C SER A 13 0.34 23.44 -0.86
N GLU A 14 -0.06 23.35 0.41
CA GLU A 14 -0.11 24.48 1.32
C GLU A 14 1.29 25.03 1.65
N VAL A 15 2.25 24.16 1.96
CA VAL A 15 3.65 24.56 2.22
C VAL A 15 4.24 25.29 1.03
N LEU A 16 4.04 24.77 -0.18
CA LEU A 16 4.54 25.42 -1.40
C LEU A 16 3.91 26.80 -1.62
N THR A 17 2.58 26.92 -1.46
CA THR A 17 1.88 28.21 -1.64
C THR A 17 2.27 29.25 -0.59
N ARG A 18 2.62 28.84 0.61
CA ARG A 18 3.12 29.72 1.68
C ARG A 18 4.53 30.25 1.39
N HIS A 19 5.43 29.37 0.92
CA HIS A 19 6.84 29.73 0.69
C HIS A 19 7.05 30.46 -0.63
N GLU A 20 6.29 30.11 -1.65
CA GLU A 20 6.39 30.71 -2.97
C GLU A 20 4.98 31.13 -3.44
N PRO A 21 4.56 32.38 -3.22
CA PRO A 21 3.22 32.87 -3.59
C PRO A 21 3.08 33.05 -5.11
N ARG A 22 3.58 32.13 -5.91
CA ARG A 22 3.48 32.09 -7.37
C ARG A 22 2.53 30.98 -7.79
N ALA A 23 1.85 31.16 -8.89
CA ALA A 23 1.08 30.10 -9.51
C ALA A 23 2.04 29.03 -10.06
N PHE A 24 1.95 27.80 -9.54
CA PHE A 24 2.65 26.67 -10.09
C PHE A 24 1.83 26.04 -11.21
N LEU A 25 2.35 26.07 -12.41
CA LEU A 25 1.78 25.37 -13.55
C LEU A 25 2.57 24.07 -13.77
N ASN A 26 1.85 23.02 -14.15
CA ASN A 26 2.44 21.71 -14.48
C ASN A 26 3.12 20.96 -13.30
N ILE A 27 2.75 21.27 -12.07
CA ILE A 27 3.09 20.44 -10.93
C ILE A 27 1.89 19.59 -10.55
N HIS A 28 2.05 18.27 -10.61
CA HIS A 28 1.02 17.32 -10.22
C HIS A 28 1.37 16.71 -8.89
N PHE A 29 0.48 16.81 -7.89
CA PHE A 29 0.56 16.08 -6.63
C PHE A 29 -0.44 14.94 -6.70
N LEU A 30 0.05 13.71 -6.62
CA LEU A 30 -0.77 12.52 -6.79
C LEU A 30 -0.44 11.50 -5.70
N THR A 31 -1.44 10.77 -5.28
CA THR A 31 -1.19 9.51 -4.58
C THR A 31 -0.81 8.43 -5.59
N PHE A 32 -0.23 7.33 -5.10
CA PHE A 32 0.05 6.15 -5.91
C PHE A 32 -1.19 5.70 -6.71
N HIS A 33 -2.35 5.66 -6.05
CA HIS A 33 -3.61 5.30 -6.67
C HIS A 33 -4.05 6.28 -7.76
N GLN A 34 -3.94 7.59 -7.51
CA GLN A 34 -4.29 8.62 -8.50
C GLN A 34 -3.37 8.55 -9.73
N LEU A 35 -2.08 8.24 -9.53
CA LEU A 35 -1.17 8.01 -10.64
C LEU A 35 -1.60 6.80 -11.47
N ALA A 36 -1.95 5.68 -10.82
CA ALA A 36 -2.42 4.48 -11.52
C ALA A 36 -3.70 4.76 -12.34
N LEU A 37 -4.66 5.51 -11.77
CA LEU A 37 -5.86 5.94 -12.50
C LEU A 37 -5.53 6.82 -13.71
N ARG A 38 -4.63 7.77 -13.53
CA ARG A 38 -4.21 8.66 -14.61
C ARG A 38 -3.59 7.88 -15.77
N LEU A 39 -2.78 6.88 -15.45
CA LEU A 39 -2.16 6.02 -16.46
C LEU A 39 -3.17 5.12 -17.16
N ARG A 40 -4.15 4.60 -16.44
CA ARG A 40 -5.25 3.85 -17.06
C ARG A 40 -5.93 4.67 -18.15
N ASP A 41 -6.28 5.90 -17.81
CA ASP A 41 -7.02 6.78 -18.74
C ASP A 41 -6.13 7.17 -19.94
N ASP A 42 -4.83 7.32 -19.72
CA ASP A 42 -3.84 7.68 -20.76
C ASP A 42 -3.43 6.49 -21.65
N LEU A 43 -3.31 5.30 -21.08
CA LEU A 43 -2.88 4.09 -21.80
C LEU A 43 -4.05 3.26 -22.36
N SER A 44 -5.31 3.60 -21.98
CA SER A 44 -6.47 2.94 -22.55
C SER A 44 -6.55 3.25 -24.04
N PRO A 45 -6.50 2.24 -24.92
CA PRO A 45 -6.60 2.48 -26.35
C PRO A 45 -7.97 3.11 -26.68
N VAL A 46 -7.95 4.26 -27.33
CA VAL A 46 -9.13 4.95 -27.88
C VAL A 46 -9.78 4.10 -29.01
N SER A 47 -9.27 2.91 -29.29
CA SER A 47 -9.76 2.08 -30.38
C SER A 47 -11.02 1.31 -29.96
N GLU A 48 -12.14 1.62 -30.59
CA GLU A 48 -13.44 0.96 -30.48
C GLU A 48 -13.42 -0.55 -30.81
N THR A 49 -12.27 -1.10 -31.18
CA THR A 49 -12.09 -2.49 -31.61
C THR A 49 -11.49 -3.43 -30.55
N SER A 50 -11.02 -2.93 -29.41
CA SER A 50 -10.47 -3.80 -28.36
C SER A 50 -11.60 -4.34 -27.49
N GLN A 51 -11.90 -5.64 -27.58
CA GLN A 51 -12.92 -6.33 -26.80
C GLN A 51 -12.57 -6.50 -25.29
N ALA A 52 -11.43 -6.02 -24.84
CA ALA A 52 -11.07 -6.04 -23.43
C ALA A 52 -11.75 -4.83 -22.72
N SER A 53 -12.84 -5.09 -22.03
CA SER A 53 -13.42 -4.11 -21.12
C SER A 53 -12.38 -3.62 -20.11
N PRO A 54 -12.26 -2.30 -19.89
CA PRO A 54 -11.34 -1.78 -18.90
C PRO A 54 -11.66 -2.34 -17.51
N LEU A 55 -10.63 -2.60 -16.72
CA LEU A 55 -10.79 -3.08 -15.35
C LEU A 55 -11.69 -2.13 -14.55
N GLN A 56 -12.83 -2.59 -14.10
CA GLN A 56 -13.74 -1.83 -13.25
C GLN A 56 -13.22 -1.85 -11.82
N LEU A 57 -12.91 -0.67 -11.28
CA LEU A 57 -12.46 -0.57 -9.90
C LEU A 57 -13.63 -0.73 -8.93
N VAL A 58 -13.38 -1.50 -7.89
CA VAL A 58 -14.32 -1.79 -6.82
C VAL A 58 -13.71 -1.48 -5.46
N ASP A 59 -14.56 -1.19 -4.48
CA ASP A 59 -14.17 -0.92 -3.10
C ASP A 59 -13.96 -2.21 -2.29
N ASP A 60 -13.44 -2.05 -1.08
CA ASP A 60 -13.19 -3.16 -0.16
C ASP A 60 -14.50 -3.89 0.20
N PHE A 61 -15.62 -3.17 0.32
CA PHE A 61 -16.91 -3.79 0.63
C PHE A 61 -17.33 -4.78 -0.47
N PHE A 62 -17.18 -4.41 -1.74
CA PHE A 62 -17.46 -5.33 -2.84
C PHE A 62 -16.54 -6.56 -2.77
N CYS A 63 -15.28 -6.36 -2.50
CA CYS A 63 -14.30 -7.44 -2.37
C CYS A 63 -14.63 -8.39 -1.21
N GLU A 64 -15.06 -7.87 -0.07
CA GLU A 64 -15.54 -8.67 1.07
C GLU A 64 -16.77 -9.52 0.67
N GLN A 65 -17.71 -8.94 -0.10
CA GLN A 65 -18.87 -9.70 -0.59
C GLN A 65 -18.45 -10.78 -1.62
N LEU A 66 -17.44 -10.49 -2.44
CA LEU A 66 -16.89 -11.47 -3.38
C LEU A 66 -16.24 -12.65 -2.63
N VAL A 67 -15.43 -12.38 -1.62
CA VAL A 67 -14.86 -13.41 -0.72
C VAL A 67 -15.96 -14.25 -0.09
N ARG A 68 -16.98 -13.61 0.48
CA ARG A 68 -18.13 -14.29 1.06
C ARG A 68 -18.84 -15.19 0.05
N GLN A 69 -19.02 -14.72 -1.18
CA GLN A 69 -19.67 -15.49 -2.24
C GLN A 69 -18.81 -16.70 -2.66
N VAL A 70 -17.48 -16.52 -2.78
CA VAL A 70 -16.54 -17.60 -3.12
C VAL A 70 -16.55 -18.68 -2.04
N VAL A 71 -16.47 -18.32 -0.75
CA VAL A 71 -16.54 -19.30 0.35
C VAL A 71 -17.87 -20.06 0.35
N ARG A 72 -18.98 -19.39 0.06
CA ARG A 72 -20.32 -20.01 -0.04
C ARG A 72 -20.47 -21.02 -1.17
N ARG A 73 -19.64 -20.95 -2.20
CA ARG A 73 -19.63 -21.95 -3.30
C ARG A 73 -19.13 -23.33 -2.86
N LYS A 74 -18.57 -23.43 -1.65
CA LYS A 74 -18.06 -24.68 -1.07
C LYS A 74 -17.10 -25.42 -2.02
N LEU A 75 -16.17 -24.67 -2.61
CA LEU A 75 -15.16 -25.26 -3.48
C LEU A 75 -14.25 -26.19 -2.66
N PRO A 76 -13.73 -27.27 -3.27
CA PRO A 76 -12.76 -28.14 -2.60
C PRO A 76 -11.58 -27.35 -2.05
N GLY A 77 -11.18 -27.66 -0.83
CA GLY A 77 -10.08 -26.95 -0.13
C GLY A 77 -10.53 -25.74 0.69
N LEU A 78 -11.80 -25.30 0.61
CA LEU A 78 -12.33 -24.20 1.42
C LEU A 78 -13.12 -24.64 2.65
N GLU A 79 -13.15 -25.95 2.97
CA GLU A 79 -13.93 -26.50 4.07
C GLU A 79 -13.62 -25.85 5.43
N PRO A 80 -12.35 -25.57 5.80
CA PRO A 80 -12.04 -24.87 7.05
C PRO A 80 -12.68 -23.50 7.13
N LEU A 81 -12.68 -22.74 6.02
CA LEU A 81 -13.24 -21.39 5.96
C LEU A 81 -14.78 -21.39 6.03
N THR A 82 -15.44 -22.44 5.57
CA THR A 82 -16.91 -22.56 5.64
C THR A 82 -17.41 -22.77 7.08
N ARG A 83 -16.53 -23.17 8.00
CA ARG A 83 -16.84 -23.38 9.42
C ARG A 83 -16.70 -22.11 10.26
N LEU A 84 -16.11 -21.07 9.70
CA LEU A 84 -15.98 -19.80 10.40
C LEU A 84 -17.34 -19.14 10.62
N PRO A 85 -17.51 -18.41 11.74
CA PRO A 85 -18.72 -17.63 11.98
C PRO A 85 -18.99 -16.66 10.83
N PRO A 86 -20.19 -16.61 10.26
CA PRO A 86 -20.51 -15.73 9.13
C PRO A 86 -20.73 -14.28 9.59
N SER A 87 -19.71 -13.68 10.20
CA SER A 87 -19.73 -12.29 10.69
C SER A 87 -19.11 -11.31 9.69
N PRO A 88 -19.43 -10.02 9.75
CA PRO A 88 -18.74 -9.00 8.96
C PRO A 88 -17.22 -9.01 9.19
N GLY A 89 -16.78 -9.18 10.43
CA GLY A 89 -15.37 -9.27 10.78
C GLY A 89 -14.66 -10.45 10.11
N THR A 90 -15.32 -11.59 9.97
CA THR A 90 -14.77 -12.76 9.25
C THR A 90 -14.48 -12.43 7.79
N TRP A 91 -15.43 -11.81 7.10
CA TRP A 91 -15.26 -11.47 5.67
C TRP A 91 -14.20 -10.40 5.47
N LYS A 92 -14.18 -9.39 6.34
CA LYS A 92 -13.15 -8.36 6.35
C LYS A 92 -11.76 -8.95 6.60
N GLY A 93 -11.62 -9.86 7.58
CA GLY A 93 -10.34 -10.52 7.89
C GLY A 93 -9.84 -11.39 6.73
N LEU A 94 -10.72 -12.20 6.13
CA LEU A 94 -10.36 -13.01 4.96
C LEU A 94 -9.98 -12.15 3.75
N TRP A 95 -10.70 -11.04 3.51
CA TRP A 95 -10.34 -10.10 2.46
C TRP A 95 -8.99 -9.44 2.73
N ALA A 96 -8.74 -8.99 3.97
CA ALA A 96 -7.44 -8.42 4.34
C ALA A 96 -6.30 -9.40 4.06
N THR A 97 -6.45 -10.67 4.43
CA THR A 97 -5.45 -11.72 4.13
C THR A 97 -5.24 -11.91 2.62
N VAL A 98 -6.31 -11.95 1.84
CA VAL A 98 -6.20 -12.05 0.37
C VAL A 98 -5.52 -10.82 -0.22
N ARG A 99 -5.83 -9.63 0.29
CA ARG A 99 -5.19 -8.37 -0.12
C ARG A 99 -3.70 -8.38 0.19
N ASP A 100 -3.30 -8.80 1.39
CA ASP A 100 -1.88 -8.90 1.77
C ASP A 100 -1.10 -9.85 0.84
N LEU A 101 -1.70 -10.97 0.44
CA LEU A 101 -1.11 -11.89 -0.55
C LEU A 101 -0.99 -11.25 -1.95
N LYS A 102 -1.96 -10.43 -2.34
CA LYS A 102 -1.92 -9.67 -3.61
C LYS A 102 -0.83 -8.60 -3.55
N ASP A 103 -0.76 -7.84 -2.47
CA ASP A 103 0.22 -6.76 -2.27
C ASP A 103 1.66 -7.30 -2.23
N ALA A 104 1.83 -8.52 -1.72
CA ALA A 104 3.08 -9.27 -1.78
C ALA A 104 3.35 -9.95 -3.13
N VAL A 105 2.44 -9.81 -4.11
CA VAL A 105 2.51 -10.46 -5.45
C VAL A 105 2.68 -11.97 -5.34
N VAL A 106 2.06 -12.59 -4.34
CA VAL A 106 2.11 -14.05 -4.17
C VAL A 106 1.24 -14.71 -5.23
N ALA A 107 1.85 -15.42 -6.16
CA ALA A 107 1.11 -16.21 -7.14
C ALA A 107 0.44 -17.41 -6.44
N PRO A 108 -0.89 -17.61 -6.55
CA PRO A 108 -1.58 -18.71 -5.87
C PRO A 108 -0.99 -20.09 -6.16
N ALA A 109 -0.59 -20.35 -7.42
CA ALA A 109 0.02 -21.61 -7.81
C ALA A 109 1.38 -21.84 -7.11
N THR A 110 2.20 -20.79 -6.97
CA THR A 110 3.49 -20.86 -6.27
C THR A 110 3.27 -21.10 -4.77
N ALA A 111 2.29 -20.44 -4.17
CA ALA A 111 1.96 -20.62 -2.76
C ALA A 111 1.48 -22.06 -2.46
N LEU A 112 0.59 -22.60 -3.30
CA LEU A 112 0.12 -23.99 -3.19
C LEU A 112 1.26 -25.00 -3.40
N LYS A 113 2.19 -24.73 -4.31
CA LYS A 113 3.38 -25.57 -4.51
C LYS A 113 4.29 -25.57 -3.27
N ALA A 114 4.52 -24.41 -2.65
CA ALA A 114 5.33 -24.30 -1.44
C ALA A 114 4.78 -25.12 -0.27
N LEU A 115 3.45 -25.31 -0.18
CA LEU A 115 2.86 -26.22 0.79
C LEU A 115 3.27 -27.67 0.57
N THR A 116 3.31 -28.12 -0.69
CA THR A 116 3.69 -29.51 -1.02
C THR A 116 5.19 -29.76 -0.85
N GLU A 117 6.00 -28.72 -0.89
CA GLU A 117 7.45 -28.77 -0.70
C GLU A 117 7.88 -28.72 0.79
N GLY A 118 6.93 -28.69 1.72
CA GLY A 118 7.21 -28.73 3.15
C GLY A 118 7.83 -27.44 3.71
N VAL A 119 7.58 -26.30 3.07
CA VAL A 119 8.07 -25.00 3.54
C VAL A 119 7.38 -24.53 4.82
N PHE A 120 6.16 -25.04 5.08
CA PHE A 120 5.32 -24.68 6.21
C PHE A 120 5.16 -25.85 7.20
N GLU A 121 4.90 -25.52 8.46
CA GLU A 121 4.64 -26.52 9.49
C GLU A 121 3.35 -27.32 9.21
N GLU A 122 3.33 -28.60 9.57
CA GLU A 122 2.19 -29.49 9.28
C GLU A 122 0.88 -28.99 9.87
N GLU A 123 0.94 -28.37 11.06
CA GLU A 123 -0.23 -27.83 11.75
C GLU A 123 -0.94 -26.72 10.96
N ASP A 124 -0.18 -25.93 10.21
CA ASP A 124 -0.68 -24.80 9.44
C ASP A 124 -1.12 -25.17 8.02
N GLN A 125 -0.67 -26.32 7.50
CA GLN A 125 -0.86 -26.67 6.09
C GLN A 125 -2.34 -26.67 5.64
N VAL A 126 -3.24 -27.20 6.47
CA VAL A 126 -4.68 -27.26 6.12
C VAL A 126 -5.29 -25.87 6.02
N TRP A 127 -4.91 -24.99 6.95
CA TRP A 127 -5.38 -23.60 6.97
C TRP A 127 -4.80 -22.81 5.82
N LEU A 128 -3.48 -22.85 5.63
CA LEU A 128 -2.79 -22.16 4.55
C LEU A 128 -3.27 -22.64 3.16
N HIS A 129 -3.50 -23.93 3.00
CA HIS A 129 -4.10 -24.47 1.77
C HIS A 129 -5.45 -23.81 1.47
N SER A 130 -6.30 -23.65 2.49
CA SER A 130 -7.60 -23.00 2.33
C SER A 130 -7.46 -21.52 1.98
N ILE A 131 -6.51 -20.80 2.59
CA ILE A 131 -6.25 -19.39 2.29
C ILE A 131 -5.72 -19.22 0.85
N PHE A 132 -4.76 -20.05 0.42
CA PHE A 132 -4.21 -19.95 -0.94
C PHE A 132 -5.23 -20.39 -2.00
N THR A 133 -6.09 -21.34 -1.69
CA THR A 133 -7.22 -21.73 -2.55
C THR A 133 -8.24 -20.60 -2.64
N LEU A 134 -8.56 -19.94 -1.52
CA LEU A 134 -9.41 -18.75 -1.51
C LEU A 134 -8.81 -17.63 -2.39
N HIS A 135 -7.52 -17.34 -2.23
CA HIS A 135 -6.82 -16.33 -3.04
C HIS A 135 -6.96 -16.66 -4.54
N ALA A 136 -6.70 -17.91 -4.94
CA ALA A 136 -6.87 -18.34 -6.33
C ALA A 136 -8.31 -18.14 -6.84
N ALA A 137 -9.30 -18.55 -6.05
CA ALA A 137 -10.71 -18.47 -6.43
C ALA A 137 -11.21 -17.02 -6.50
N VAL A 138 -10.77 -16.14 -5.58
CA VAL A 138 -11.09 -14.71 -5.61
C VAL A 138 -10.46 -14.04 -6.83
N LYS A 139 -9.19 -14.33 -7.12
CA LYS A 139 -8.49 -13.82 -8.31
C LYS A 139 -9.23 -14.20 -9.60
N GLU A 140 -9.63 -15.45 -9.73
CA GLU A 140 -10.37 -15.91 -10.90
C GLU A 140 -11.78 -15.29 -10.99
N ALA A 141 -12.48 -15.16 -9.87
CA ALA A 141 -13.78 -14.51 -9.82
C ALA A 141 -13.69 -13.01 -10.19
N SER A 142 -12.70 -12.30 -9.68
CA SER A 142 -12.43 -10.90 -10.06
C SER A 142 -12.16 -10.77 -11.55
N ARG A 143 -11.30 -11.65 -12.10
CA ARG A 143 -10.98 -11.67 -13.53
C ARG A 143 -12.21 -11.92 -14.39
N SER A 144 -13.05 -12.89 -14.01
CA SER A 144 -14.26 -13.23 -14.76
C SER A 144 -15.32 -12.11 -14.75
N LEU A 145 -15.33 -11.29 -13.69
CA LEU A 145 -16.21 -10.13 -13.57
C LEU A 145 -15.62 -8.85 -14.20
N GLY A 146 -14.34 -8.85 -14.57
CA GLY A 146 -13.65 -7.66 -15.06
C GLY A 146 -13.46 -6.60 -13.96
N VAL A 147 -13.38 -7.01 -12.68
CA VAL A 147 -13.26 -6.10 -11.53
C VAL A 147 -11.92 -6.26 -10.84
N GLY A 148 -11.46 -5.20 -10.17
CA GLY A 148 -10.24 -5.23 -9.38
C GLY A 148 -10.10 -4.06 -8.43
N SER A 149 -9.14 -4.18 -7.51
CA SER A 149 -8.70 -3.11 -6.63
C SER A 149 -7.77 -2.13 -7.35
N PRO A 150 -7.48 -0.97 -6.76
CA PRO A 150 -6.45 -0.06 -7.28
C PRO A 150 -5.06 -0.70 -7.45
N ASP A 151 -4.70 -1.62 -6.57
CA ASP A 151 -3.43 -2.35 -6.65
C ASP A 151 -3.42 -3.35 -7.82
N ASP A 152 -4.56 -3.97 -8.15
CA ASP A 152 -4.71 -4.76 -9.38
C ASP A 152 -4.51 -3.91 -10.63
N LEU A 153 -4.99 -2.68 -10.61
CA LEU A 153 -4.77 -1.74 -11.69
C LEU A 153 -3.29 -1.43 -11.86
N ALA A 154 -2.59 -1.08 -10.77
CA ALA A 154 -1.16 -0.83 -10.79
C ALA A 154 -0.36 -2.04 -11.28
N ALA A 155 -0.74 -3.25 -10.84
CA ALA A 155 -0.13 -4.50 -11.28
C ALA A 155 -0.37 -4.80 -12.77
N SER A 156 -1.45 -4.26 -13.36
CA SER A 156 -1.83 -4.53 -14.75
C SER A 156 -1.00 -3.78 -15.79
N PHE A 157 -0.33 -2.69 -15.42
CA PHE A 157 0.41 -1.84 -16.38
C PHE A 157 1.66 -2.51 -16.96
N GLY A 158 2.12 -3.62 -16.42
CA GLY A 158 3.32 -4.29 -16.92
C GLY A 158 4.56 -3.39 -16.84
N GLN A 159 5.52 -3.65 -17.73
CA GLN A 159 6.79 -2.90 -17.75
C GLN A 159 6.83 -1.76 -18.78
N ASP A 160 5.87 -1.68 -19.68
CA ASP A 160 5.91 -0.68 -20.77
C ASP A 160 5.00 0.53 -20.48
N LEU A 161 5.53 1.43 -19.67
CA LEU A 161 4.91 2.75 -19.42
C LEU A 161 5.39 3.82 -20.41
N SER A 162 6.29 3.48 -21.35
CA SER A 162 6.88 4.41 -22.32
C SER A 162 5.86 4.96 -23.32
N ALA A 163 4.76 4.26 -23.53
CA ALA A 163 3.67 4.70 -24.39
C ALA A 163 2.87 5.86 -23.79
N SER A 164 2.91 6.07 -22.46
CA SER A 164 2.14 7.08 -21.77
C SER A 164 2.48 8.50 -22.21
N SER A 165 1.47 9.23 -22.67
CA SER A 165 1.60 10.65 -23.02
C SER A 165 1.83 11.51 -21.79
N PHE A 166 1.27 11.11 -20.64
CA PHE A 166 1.47 11.77 -19.37
C PHE A 166 2.95 11.71 -18.95
N PHE A 167 3.58 10.54 -19.02
CA PHE A 167 5.01 10.42 -18.67
C PHE A 167 5.93 11.14 -19.66
N LYS A 168 5.60 11.13 -20.96
CA LYS A 168 6.34 11.90 -21.96
C LYS A 168 6.32 13.41 -21.70
N GLY A 169 5.29 13.90 -21.03
CA GLY A 169 5.16 15.31 -20.64
C GLY A 169 5.89 15.66 -19.33
N LEU A 170 6.36 14.67 -18.56
CA LEU A 170 7.05 14.90 -17.29
C LEU A 170 8.56 15.06 -17.51
N GLN A 171 9.13 16.09 -16.91
CA GLN A 171 10.59 16.28 -16.86
C GLN A 171 11.21 15.49 -15.71
N HIS A 172 10.52 15.38 -14.58
CA HIS A 172 11.01 14.74 -13.37
C HIS A 172 9.88 14.27 -12.47
N LEU A 173 10.13 13.19 -11.74
CA LEU A 173 9.19 12.65 -10.76
C LEU A 173 9.85 12.63 -9.38
N PHE A 174 9.07 13.00 -8.37
CA PHE A 174 9.50 12.98 -6.98
C PHE A 174 8.59 12.03 -6.19
N TYR A 175 9.18 11.08 -5.47
CA TYR A 175 8.51 10.28 -4.45
C TYR A 175 8.86 10.82 -3.08
N TYR A 176 7.85 11.09 -2.25
CA TYR A 176 8.05 11.70 -0.94
C TYR A 176 7.12 11.10 0.12
N GLY A 177 7.65 10.87 1.33
CA GLY A 177 6.88 10.47 2.49
C GLY A 177 6.59 8.96 2.61
N PHE A 178 7.26 8.13 1.81
CA PHE A 178 7.18 6.67 1.92
C PHE A 178 8.22 6.14 2.90
N TYR A 179 7.82 5.20 3.75
CA TYR A 179 8.70 4.45 4.66
C TYR A 179 8.98 3.04 4.17
N ASP A 180 8.11 2.53 3.34
CA ASP A 180 8.18 1.26 2.63
C ASP A 180 7.30 1.33 1.38
N LEU A 181 7.36 0.29 0.57
CA LEU A 181 6.46 0.08 -0.56
C LEU A 181 6.02 -1.39 -0.55
N SER A 182 4.75 -1.64 -0.80
CA SER A 182 4.31 -3.01 -1.07
C SER A 182 5.02 -3.55 -2.31
N GLN A 183 5.04 -4.86 -2.51
CA GLN A 183 5.72 -5.43 -3.68
C GLN A 183 5.09 -4.95 -5.00
N VAL A 184 3.77 -4.72 -5.04
CA VAL A 184 3.09 -4.11 -6.18
C VAL A 184 3.60 -2.70 -6.42
N GLN A 185 3.66 -1.88 -5.36
CA GLN A 185 4.14 -0.49 -5.44
C GLN A 185 5.61 -0.43 -5.83
N LEU A 186 6.45 -1.32 -5.32
CA LEU A 186 7.86 -1.40 -5.66
C LEU A 186 8.05 -1.78 -7.14
N SER A 187 7.32 -2.77 -7.63
CA SER A 187 7.38 -3.17 -9.05
C SER A 187 6.92 -2.05 -9.97
N PHE A 188 5.86 -1.34 -9.58
CA PHE A 188 5.38 -0.17 -10.32
C PHE A 188 6.38 0.98 -10.27
N PHE A 189 6.97 1.27 -9.11
CA PHE A 189 8.04 2.26 -8.94
C PHE A 189 9.22 1.96 -9.88
N GLN A 190 9.67 0.72 -9.92
CA GLN A 190 10.74 0.27 -10.82
C GLN A 190 10.38 0.53 -12.31
N SER A 191 9.15 0.21 -12.71
CA SER A 191 8.68 0.47 -14.08
C SER A 191 8.66 1.96 -14.41
N VAL A 192 8.28 2.80 -13.46
CA VAL A 192 8.26 4.26 -13.62
C VAL A 192 9.67 4.85 -13.73
N THR A 193 10.61 4.37 -12.91
CA THR A 193 12.01 4.86 -12.93
C THR A 193 12.73 4.57 -14.25
N CYS A 194 12.29 3.55 -14.99
CA CYS A 194 12.81 3.26 -16.33
C CYS A 194 12.36 4.29 -17.39
N VAL A 195 11.30 5.08 -17.12
CA VAL A 195 10.69 5.97 -18.12
C VAL A 195 10.92 7.44 -17.81
N VAL A 196 10.91 7.82 -16.53
CA VAL A 196 11.03 9.21 -16.08
C VAL A 196 12.15 9.34 -15.05
N PRO A 197 13.05 10.33 -15.18
CA PRO A 197 14.03 10.64 -14.15
C PRO A 197 13.33 10.85 -12.80
N THR A 198 13.74 10.08 -11.80
CA THR A 198 13.00 10.01 -10.52
C THR A 198 13.93 10.27 -9.34
N THR A 199 13.46 11.08 -8.40
CA THR A 199 14.09 11.25 -7.09
C THR A 199 13.17 10.74 -6.00
N LEU A 200 13.67 9.86 -5.14
CA LEU A 200 12.97 9.37 -3.97
C LEU A 200 13.57 10.00 -2.71
N TYR A 201 12.74 10.71 -1.96
CA TYR A 201 13.07 11.16 -0.62
C TYR A 201 12.59 10.11 0.38
N PHE A 202 13.53 9.39 0.97
CA PHE A 202 13.23 8.30 1.88
C PHE A 202 13.68 8.67 3.29
N PRO A 203 12.78 8.65 4.30
CA PRO A 203 13.10 9.09 5.64
C PRO A 203 13.91 8.01 6.38
N LEU A 204 15.22 8.20 6.44
CA LEU A 204 16.11 7.36 7.22
C LEU A 204 16.56 8.13 8.46
N GLN A 205 16.18 7.63 9.64
CA GLN A 205 16.70 8.12 10.92
C GLN A 205 17.55 7.05 11.59
N ASN A 206 18.60 7.48 12.30
CA ASN A 206 19.48 6.57 13.02
C ASN A 206 18.88 6.20 14.40
N ARG A 207 17.63 5.76 14.41
CA ARG A 207 16.88 5.31 15.60
C ARG A 207 16.36 3.90 15.38
N SER A 208 16.23 3.13 16.45
CA SER A 208 15.73 1.75 16.39
C SER A 208 14.33 1.63 15.76
N ALA A 209 13.48 2.63 15.98
CA ALA A 209 12.14 2.69 15.38
C ALA A 209 12.15 2.70 13.83
N PHE A 210 13.23 3.16 13.20
CA PHE A 210 13.38 3.19 11.74
C PHE A 210 14.17 2.01 11.17
N PHE A 211 14.45 0.99 11.97
CA PHE A 211 15.19 -0.19 11.51
C PHE A 211 14.52 -0.89 10.32
N PHE A 212 13.20 -0.99 10.32
CA PHE A 212 12.44 -1.59 9.21
C PHE A 212 12.60 -0.79 7.92
N ALA A 213 12.49 0.54 7.98
CA ALA A 213 12.64 1.42 6.83
C ALA A 213 14.07 1.36 6.27
N ARG A 214 15.10 1.34 7.15
CA ARG A 214 16.50 1.17 6.75
C ARG A 214 16.71 -0.15 6.04
N ARG A 215 16.23 -1.26 6.61
CA ARG A 215 16.33 -2.59 6.00
C ARG A 215 15.66 -2.65 4.63
N PHE A 216 14.48 -2.03 4.51
CA PHE A 216 13.77 -1.93 3.24
C PHE A 216 14.58 -1.13 2.21
N PHE A 217 15.09 0.03 2.60
CA PHE A 217 15.93 0.88 1.76
C PHE A 217 17.16 0.13 1.24
N GLU A 218 17.97 -0.44 2.14
CA GLU A 218 19.20 -1.15 1.78
C GLU A 218 18.95 -2.35 0.86
N ARG A 219 17.85 -3.06 1.09
CA ARG A 219 17.54 -4.27 0.34
C ARG A 219 16.90 -4.00 -1.03
N HIS A 220 16.04 -3.00 -1.12
CA HIS A 220 15.16 -2.84 -2.28
C HIS A 220 15.36 -1.55 -3.06
N LEU A 221 15.78 -0.46 -2.43
CA LEU A 221 15.88 0.84 -3.06
C LEU A 221 17.31 1.21 -3.43
N LEU A 222 18.25 1.01 -2.53
CA LEU A 222 19.68 1.34 -2.77
C LEU A 222 20.26 0.65 -4.01
N PRO A 223 19.94 -0.64 -4.31
CA PRO A 223 20.42 -1.29 -5.54
C PRO A 223 19.86 -0.69 -6.84
N LEU A 224 18.77 0.10 -6.75
CA LEU A 224 18.14 0.74 -7.91
C LEU A 224 18.63 2.17 -8.13
N ALA A 225 19.37 2.73 -7.18
CA ALA A 225 19.78 4.13 -7.21
C ALA A 225 21.06 4.29 -8.04
N ASP A 226 21.05 5.22 -9.00
CA ASP A 226 22.25 5.66 -9.72
C ASP A 226 23.16 6.52 -8.83
N SER A 227 22.55 7.28 -7.90
CA SER A 227 23.23 8.09 -6.91
C SER A 227 22.45 8.13 -5.61
N HIS A 228 23.16 8.26 -4.50
CA HIS A 228 22.59 8.33 -3.16
C HIS A 228 23.26 9.44 -2.36
N GLU A 229 22.45 10.28 -1.71
CA GLU A 229 22.90 11.32 -0.79
C GLU A 229 22.27 11.09 0.59
N ASP A 230 23.10 10.85 1.61
CA ASP A 230 22.65 10.69 2.99
C ASP A 230 22.69 12.03 3.72
N ARG A 231 21.52 12.56 4.05
CA ARG A 231 21.34 13.78 4.84
C ARG A 231 20.86 13.52 6.26
N SER A 232 20.86 12.27 6.71
CA SER A 232 20.35 11.88 8.04
C SER A 232 21.12 12.55 9.19
N GLY A 233 22.34 13.02 8.97
CA GLY A 233 23.17 13.73 9.96
C GLY A 233 22.93 15.23 10.05
N GLU A 234 22.25 15.85 9.09
CA GLU A 234 22.06 17.32 9.08
C GLU A 234 20.93 17.80 9.99
N GLY A 235 19.95 16.92 10.29
CA GLY A 235 18.79 17.26 11.14
C GLY A 235 19.01 17.10 12.65
N ASP A 236 20.10 16.46 13.08
CA ASP A 236 20.27 16.06 14.48
C ASP A 236 20.98 17.14 15.34
N ARG A 237 21.28 18.31 14.77
CA ARG A 237 22.01 19.38 15.48
C ARG A 237 21.15 20.29 16.37
N THR A 238 19.83 20.15 16.36
CA THR A 238 18.91 20.99 17.17
C THR A 238 17.90 20.22 18.00
N ALA A 239 17.91 18.90 17.97
CA ALA A 239 17.15 18.14 18.94
C ALA A 239 17.90 18.19 20.28
N THR A 240 17.64 19.23 21.08
CA THR A 240 17.74 19.12 22.52
C THR A 240 17.13 17.78 22.89
N SER A 241 17.89 16.98 23.66
CA SER A 241 17.41 15.71 24.20
C SER A 241 16.32 15.98 25.23
N GLU A 242 15.16 16.45 24.78
CA GLU A 242 13.95 16.31 25.55
C GLU A 242 13.70 14.81 25.65
N LEU A 243 13.68 14.34 26.86
CA LEU A 243 13.39 12.95 27.19
C LEU A 243 12.02 12.62 26.60
N VAL A 244 12.01 12.00 25.44
CA VAL A 244 10.77 11.46 24.86
C VAL A 244 10.44 10.22 25.70
N GLU A 245 9.42 10.32 26.51
CA GLU A 245 8.87 9.18 27.23
C GLU A 245 8.12 8.30 26.23
N LEU A 246 8.65 7.09 25.98
CA LEU A 246 8.01 6.10 25.13
C LEU A 246 7.26 5.10 26.00
N SER A 247 5.95 5.10 25.91
CA SER A 247 5.08 4.11 26.53
C SER A 247 4.57 3.14 25.46
N VAL A 248 4.65 1.83 25.75
CA VAL A 248 4.11 0.77 24.89
C VAL A 248 2.97 0.09 25.63
N ILE A 249 1.76 0.26 25.09
CA ILE A 249 0.53 -0.31 25.66
C ILE A 249 0.08 -1.45 24.76
N ASN A 250 -0.01 -2.66 25.32
CA ASN A 250 -0.53 -3.83 24.59
C ASN A 250 -2.03 -3.95 24.84
N VAL A 251 -2.82 -3.92 23.77
CA VAL A 251 -4.29 -4.00 23.82
C VAL A 251 -4.82 -5.07 22.89
N ILE A 252 -6.01 -5.60 23.17
CA ILE A 252 -6.62 -6.68 22.41
C ILE A 252 -7.68 -6.11 21.46
N GLY A 253 -7.33 -6.02 20.16
CA GLY A 253 -8.24 -5.61 19.10
C GLY A 253 -8.34 -4.11 18.88
N VAL A 254 -8.83 -3.73 17.70
CA VAL A 254 -8.87 -2.35 17.21
C VAL A 254 -9.77 -1.44 18.07
N GLU A 255 -10.86 -1.97 18.60
CA GLU A 255 -11.78 -1.20 19.43
C GLU A 255 -11.13 -0.75 20.76
N GLU A 256 -10.39 -1.67 21.40
CA GLU A 256 -9.66 -1.36 22.63
C GLU A 256 -8.46 -0.46 22.37
N GLU A 257 -7.80 -0.60 21.23
CA GLU A 257 -6.73 0.29 20.77
C GLU A 257 -7.25 1.72 20.63
N LEU A 258 -8.34 1.93 19.91
CA LEU A 258 -8.98 3.24 19.75
C LEU A 258 -9.43 3.82 21.09
N ALA A 259 -10.07 3.02 21.95
CA ALA A 259 -10.49 3.46 23.26
C ALA A 259 -9.31 3.87 24.15
N THR A 260 -8.19 3.16 24.03
CA THR A 260 -6.98 3.48 24.79
C THR A 260 -6.34 4.76 24.28
N VAL A 261 -6.21 4.95 22.97
CA VAL A 261 -5.72 6.21 22.37
C VAL A 261 -6.61 7.40 22.80
N CYS A 262 -7.93 7.24 22.74
CA CYS A 262 -8.84 8.31 23.17
C CYS A 262 -8.67 8.65 24.66
N ARG A 263 -8.48 7.65 25.52
CA ARG A 263 -8.23 7.87 26.96
C ARG A 263 -6.92 8.62 27.20
N GLU A 264 -5.86 8.25 26.49
CA GLU A 264 -4.56 8.95 26.58
C GLU A 264 -4.68 10.42 26.11
N ILE A 265 -5.34 10.69 24.99
CA ILE A 265 -5.60 12.05 24.51
C ILE A 265 -6.37 12.86 25.56
N LEU A 266 -7.44 12.30 26.14
CA LEU A 266 -8.20 12.97 27.18
C LEU A 266 -7.35 13.22 28.42
N THR A 267 -6.49 12.28 28.83
CA THR A 267 -5.58 12.47 29.97
C THR A 267 -4.59 13.61 29.68
N LEU A 268 -4.02 13.66 28.49
CA LEU A 268 -3.12 14.74 28.09
C LEU A 268 -3.82 16.10 28.11
N THR A 269 -5.06 16.18 27.66
CA THR A 269 -5.79 17.46 27.63
C THR A 269 -6.34 17.86 28.98
N GLU A 270 -6.97 16.95 29.73
CA GLU A 270 -7.68 17.28 30.97
C GLU A 270 -6.77 17.31 32.21
N VAL A 271 -5.76 16.45 32.26
CA VAL A 271 -4.87 16.31 33.41
C VAL A 271 -3.56 17.05 33.17
N ASN A 272 -2.95 16.91 31.99
CA ASN A 272 -1.64 17.49 31.70
C ASN A 272 -1.74 18.88 31.06
N GLY A 273 -2.95 19.33 30.68
CA GLY A 273 -3.21 20.69 30.19
C GLY A 273 -2.76 20.95 28.75
N TYR A 274 -2.46 19.90 27.97
CA TYR A 274 -2.15 20.05 26.55
C TYR A 274 -3.39 20.48 25.76
N ARG A 275 -3.19 21.26 24.73
CA ARG A 275 -4.25 21.61 23.79
C ARG A 275 -4.36 20.53 22.70
N PHE A 276 -5.55 20.36 22.11
CA PHE A 276 -5.77 19.39 21.03
C PHE A 276 -4.90 19.64 19.77
N ASP A 277 -4.46 20.87 19.57
CA ASP A 277 -3.56 21.25 18.47
C ASP A 277 -2.06 21.03 18.79
N GLU A 278 -1.74 20.54 19.99
CA GLU A 278 -0.39 20.20 20.46
C GLU A 278 -0.16 18.67 20.52
N ILE A 279 -1.21 17.86 20.31
CA ILE A 279 -1.21 16.40 20.31
C ILE A 279 -1.34 15.91 18.86
#